data_f36da450990efb73a27e401bfa5a7ed6
#
_entry.id   f36da450990efb73a27e401bfa5a7ed6
#
_cell.length_a   1.000
_cell.length_b   1.000
_cell.length_c   1.000
_cell.angle_alpha   90.00
_cell.angle_beta   90.00
_cell.angle_gamma   90.00
#
_symmetry.space_group_name_H-M   'P 1'
#
loop_
_entity.id
_entity.type
_entity.pdbx_description
1 polymer ?
#
loop_
_entity_poly.entity_id
_entity_poly.type
_entity_poly.pdbx_seq_one_letter_code
_entity_poly.pdbx_strand_id
1 'polypeptide(L)'
;MAAALLALAACDLASFGGTTRVALFDGAMTFAAPPGYCIDPAAVQKSGDTVVAVLGRCASTSTVTPGLLTVSVGQPGSAGVMAAGGPALAAFFTSTEGRRVLSRSGLAQDVQVRQAVGRPDAFLMRLTDRAVGDYWRAVTGIGGRLVTISATGAEGTPLSAEEGRKLVDAAVLALRLANPAAPPAIGP
;
A
#
# COMPACT_ATOMS: atom_id res chain seq x y z
N MET A 1 -19.72 -17.89 48.46
CA MET A 1 -18.60 -17.94 47.50
C MET A 1 -19.16 -17.68 46.10
N ALA A 2 -19.03 -16.46 45.61
CA ALA A 2 -19.51 -16.06 44.27
C ALA A 2 -18.28 -16.07 43.34
N ALA A 3 -18.27 -16.97 42.35
CA ALA A 3 -17.25 -17.02 41.33
C ALA A 3 -17.60 -16.00 40.26
N ALA A 4 -16.81 -14.93 40.15
CA ALA A 4 -16.88 -13.97 39.07
C ALA A 4 -16.18 -14.57 37.83
N LEU A 5 -16.96 -14.92 36.80
CA LEU A 5 -16.44 -15.24 35.48
C LEU A 5 -15.98 -13.94 34.80
N LEU A 6 -14.68 -13.75 34.69
CA LEU A 6 -14.11 -12.75 33.77
C LEU A 6 -14.26 -13.28 32.32
N ALA A 7 -15.20 -12.69 31.58
CA ALA A 7 -15.26 -12.84 30.13
C ALA A 7 -14.09 -12.07 29.52
N LEU A 8 -13.07 -12.79 29.04
CA LEU A 8 -12.05 -12.22 28.14
C LEU A 8 -12.74 -11.90 26.82
N ALA A 9 -13.02 -10.62 26.57
CA ALA A 9 -13.36 -10.15 25.25
C ALA A 9 -12.11 -10.30 24.37
N ALA A 10 -12.09 -11.35 23.55
CA ALA A 10 -11.14 -11.47 22.46
C ALA A 10 -11.44 -10.33 21.47
N CYS A 11 -10.63 -9.28 21.48
CA CYS A 11 -10.65 -8.27 20.43
C CYS A 11 -10.24 -8.94 19.12
N ASP A 12 -11.20 -9.14 18.24
CA ASP A 12 -11.00 -9.64 16.88
C ASP A 12 -10.34 -8.50 16.05
N LEU A 13 -9.02 -8.42 16.12
CA LEU A 13 -8.19 -7.37 15.52
C LEU A 13 -8.08 -7.45 13.98
N ALA A 14 -8.84 -8.32 13.32
CA ALA A 14 -8.70 -8.58 11.89
C ALA A 14 -9.83 -8.04 11.01
N SER A 15 -10.84 -7.37 11.55
CA SER A 15 -11.94 -6.82 10.75
C SER A 15 -12.01 -5.30 10.86
N PHE A 16 -11.75 -4.62 9.74
CA PHE A 16 -11.94 -3.18 9.65
C PHE A 16 -13.41 -2.88 9.33
N GLY A 17 -14.16 -2.31 10.29
CA GLY A 17 -15.41 -1.64 10.01
C GLY A 17 -15.10 -0.30 9.35
N GLY A 18 -15.13 -0.23 8.02
CA GLY A 18 -14.69 0.95 7.32
C GLY A 18 -15.37 1.16 5.98
N THR A 19 -14.96 2.22 5.29
CA THR A 19 -15.40 2.54 3.93
C THR A 19 -14.46 1.93 2.89
N THR A 20 -14.98 1.73 1.68
CA THR A 20 -14.16 1.32 0.52
C THR A 20 -13.56 2.52 -0.24
N ARG A 21 -13.98 3.75 0.09
CA ARG A 21 -13.50 4.96 -0.58
C ARG A 21 -13.39 6.13 0.40
N VAL A 22 -12.33 6.93 0.25
CA VAL A 22 -12.10 8.17 1.00
C VAL A 22 -11.62 9.24 0.03
N ALA A 23 -12.23 10.44 0.06
CA ALA A 23 -11.75 11.59 -0.67
C ALA A 23 -10.55 12.20 0.05
N LEU A 24 -9.48 12.49 -0.69
CA LEU A 24 -8.26 13.12 -0.21
C LEU A 24 -8.04 14.44 -0.94
N PHE A 25 -7.33 15.37 -0.28
CA PHE A 25 -6.92 16.64 -0.88
C PHE A 25 -8.11 17.40 -1.47
N ASP A 26 -9.16 17.59 -0.67
CA ASP A 26 -10.40 18.30 -1.05
C ASP A 26 -11.08 17.71 -2.31
N GLY A 27 -10.99 16.40 -2.47
CA GLY A 27 -11.59 15.67 -3.59
C GLY A 27 -10.69 15.55 -4.83
N ALA A 28 -9.47 16.11 -4.80
CA ALA A 28 -8.53 15.99 -5.93
C ALA A 28 -8.04 14.56 -6.17
N MET A 29 -8.19 13.67 -5.20
CA MET A 29 -7.87 12.26 -5.30
C MET A 29 -8.87 11.42 -4.51
N THR A 30 -9.27 10.28 -5.07
CA THR A 30 -10.05 9.27 -4.36
C THR A 30 -9.17 8.10 -3.96
N PHE A 31 -9.08 7.85 -2.67
CA PHE A 31 -8.46 6.64 -2.16
C PHE A 31 -9.49 5.51 -2.20
N ALA A 32 -9.19 4.43 -2.94
CA ALA A 32 -10.09 3.30 -3.11
C ALA A 32 -9.41 2.00 -2.69
N ALA A 33 -10.11 1.21 -1.88
CA ALA A 33 -9.68 -0.11 -1.47
C ALA A 33 -9.96 -1.17 -2.56
N PRO A 34 -9.13 -2.20 -2.69
CA PRO A 34 -9.44 -3.33 -3.55
C PRO A 34 -10.63 -4.14 -2.98
N PRO A 35 -11.29 -4.97 -3.80
CA PRO A 35 -12.42 -5.79 -3.36
C PRO A 35 -12.12 -6.59 -2.09
N GLY A 36 -13.03 -6.56 -1.13
CA GLY A 36 -12.91 -7.25 0.15
C GLY A 36 -12.04 -6.56 1.21
N TYR A 37 -11.45 -5.40 0.87
CA TYR A 37 -10.69 -4.56 1.80
C TYR A 37 -11.41 -3.25 2.10
N CYS A 38 -11.19 -2.75 3.30
CA CYS A 38 -11.76 -1.51 3.81
C CYS A 38 -10.68 -0.59 4.34
N ILE A 39 -10.97 0.70 4.28
CA ILE A 39 -10.18 1.79 4.83
C ILE A 39 -10.82 2.15 6.17
N ASP A 40 -10.05 2.17 7.25
CA ASP A 40 -10.47 2.82 8.48
C ASP A 40 -10.21 4.33 8.34
N PRO A 41 -11.25 5.18 8.28
CA PRO A 41 -11.05 6.62 8.18
C PRO A 41 -10.23 7.20 9.33
N ALA A 42 -10.29 6.61 10.52
CA ALA A 42 -9.50 7.03 11.69
C ALA A 42 -8.01 6.69 11.54
N ALA A 43 -7.67 5.69 10.72
CA ALA A 43 -6.30 5.30 10.40
C ALA A 43 -5.71 6.07 9.21
N VAL A 44 -6.45 7.04 8.63
CA VAL A 44 -5.94 7.93 7.59
C VAL A 44 -5.20 9.09 8.23
N GLN A 45 -3.88 9.07 8.15
CA GLN A 45 -3.01 10.10 8.71
C GLN A 45 -2.59 11.09 7.62
N LYS A 46 -2.80 12.38 7.87
CA LYS A 46 -2.39 13.47 6.98
C LYS A 46 -1.24 14.24 7.63
N SER A 47 -0.22 14.55 6.84
CA SER A 47 0.90 15.40 7.24
C SER A 47 1.25 16.33 6.09
N GLY A 48 0.76 17.60 6.18
CA GLY A 48 0.83 18.52 5.05
C GLY A 48 0.19 17.94 3.80
N ASP A 49 0.94 17.92 2.70
CA ASP A 49 0.51 17.39 1.40
C ASP A 49 0.70 15.87 1.23
N THR A 50 1.02 15.15 2.30
CA THR A 50 1.19 13.69 2.28
C THR A 50 0.11 13.00 3.09
N VAL A 51 -0.21 11.76 2.70
CA VAL A 51 -1.20 10.93 3.38
C VAL A 51 -0.65 9.52 3.52
N VAL A 52 -0.88 8.91 4.68
CA VAL A 52 -0.68 7.48 4.90
C VAL A 52 -1.99 6.87 5.38
N ALA A 53 -2.37 5.74 4.81
CA ALA A 53 -3.55 5.00 5.23
C ALA A 53 -3.23 3.51 5.32
N VAL A 54 -3.92 2.84 6.24
CA VAL A 54 -3.87 1.39 6.40
C VAL A 54 -5.23 0.81 6.04
N LEU A 55 -5.22 -0.27 5.27
CA LEU A 55 -6.41 -1.01 4.88
C LEU A 55 -6.26 -2.44 5.38
N GLY A 56 -7.37 -2.99 5.81
CA GLY A 56 -7.48 -4.40 6.18
C GLY A 56 -8.71 -5.03 5.54
N ARG A 57 -8.90 -6.32 5.78
CA ARG A 57 -10.09 -7.05 5.36
C ARG A 57 -11.36 -6.41 5.98
N CYS A 58 -12.41 -6.20 5.17
CA CYS A 58 -13.64 -5.48 5.61
C CYS A 58 -14.38 -6.15 6.77
N ALA A 59 -14.40 -7.48 6.82
CA ALA A 59 -15.06 -8.24 7.88
C ALA A 59 -14.37 -9.58 8.08
N SER A 60 -14.50 -10.14 9.28
CA SER A 60 -13.96 -11.46 9.61
C SER A 60 -14.54 -12.58 8.73
N THR A 61 -15.75 -12.39 8.19
CA THR A 61 -16.45 -13.31 7.29
C THR A 61 -16.01 -13.19 5.83
N SER A 62 -15.16 -12.22 5.48
CA SER A 62 -14.65 -12.07 4.12
C SER A 62 -13.82 -13.30 3.73
N THR A 63 -13.99 -13.77 2.49
CA THR A 63 -13.22 -14.89 1.90
C THR A 63 -11.87 -14.48 1.37
N VAL A 64 -11.53 -13.17 1.37
CA VAL A 64 -10.23 -12.69 0.92
C VAL A 64 -9.14 -13.03 1.93
N THR A 65 -7.92 -13.23 1.44
CA THR A 65 -6.76 -13.53 2.27
C THR A 65 -6.53 -12.41 3.31
N PRO A 66 -6.32 -12.74 4.59
CA PRO A 66 -5.96 -11.76 5.60
C PRO A 66 -4.63 -11.10 5.26
N GLY A 67 -4.65 -9.79 5.03
CA GLY A 67 -3.48 -9.00 4.72
C GLY A 67 -3.70 -7.55 5.11
N LEU A 68 -2.61 -6.81 5.22
CA LEU A 68 -2.60 -5.37 5.46
C LEU A 68 -2.02 -4.67 4.25
N LEU A 69 -2.70 -3.64 3.80
CA LEU A 69 -2.19 -2.70 2.81
C LEU A 69 -1.83 -1.40 3.52
N THR A 70 -0.58 -0.98 3.41
CA THR A 70 -0.17 0.38 3.77
C THR A 70 0.00 1.16 2.48
N VAL A 71 -0.71 2.28 2.37
CA VAL A 71 -0.63 3.15 1.20
C VAL A 71 -0.17 4.52 1.64
N SER A 72 0.87 5.03 0.99
CA SER A 72 1.33 6.41 1.17
C SER A 72 1.22 7.18 -0.13
N VAL A 73 0.75 8.43 -0.01
CA VAL A 73 0.59 9.37 -1.12
C VAL A 73 1.52 10.55 -0.88
N GLY A 74 2.40 10.79 -1.83
CA GLY A 74 3.40 11.87 -1.77
C GLY A 74 2.86 13.24 -2.16
N GLN A 75 3.75 14.22 -2.13
CA GLN A 75 3.45 15.62 -2.50
C GLN A 75 3.06 15.76 -3.98
N PRO A 76 2.40 16.84 -4.39
CA PRO A 76 2.21 17.19 -5.78
C PRO A 76 3.54 17.21 -6.54
N GLY A 77 3.54 16.70 -7.77
CA GLY A 77 4.74 16.61 -8.61
C GLY A 77 5.66 15.41 -8.31
N SER A 78 5.49 14.72 -7.18
CA SER A 78 6.37 13.60 -6.79
C SER A 78 6.28 12.40 -7.76
N ALA A 79 5.21 12.27 -8.56
CA ALA A 79 5.09 11.24 -9.59
C ALA A 79 6.15 11.36 -10.70
N GLY A 80 6.83 12.51 -10.82
CA GLY A 80 7.86 12.74 -11.83
C GLY A 80 8.97 11.70 -11.83
N VAL A 81 9.27 11.09 -10.69
CA VAL A 81 10.28 10.01 -10.60
C VAL A 81 9.94 8.79 -11.45
N MET A 82 8.66 8.56 -11.76
CA MET A 82 8.22 7.44 -12.60
C MET A 82 8.65 7.59 -14.06
N ALA A 83 8.95 8.81 -14.51
CA ALA A 83 9.46 9.09 -15.86
C ALA A 83 10.84 8.48 -16.11
N ALA A 84 11.61 8.16 -15.07
CA ALA A 84 12.88 7.47 -15.19
C ALA A 84 12.76 6.06 -15.81
N GLY A 85 11.57 5.46 -15.75
CA GLY A 85 11.27 4.14 -16.29
C GLY A 85 11.78 2.97 -15.45
N GLY A 86 11.30 1.77 -15.80
CA GLY A 86 11.55 0.56 -15.03
C GLY A 86 13.03 0.23 -14.78
N PRO A 87 13.91 0.27 -15.78
CA PRO A 87 15.33 -0.02 -15.61
C PRO A 87 16.04 0.92 -14.62
N ALA A 88 15.78 2.22 -14.69
CA ALA A 88 16.39 3.20 -13.80
C ALA A 88 15.85 3.06 -12.36
N LEU A 89 14.54 2.81 -12.21
CA LEU A 89 13.93 2.52 -10.91
C LEU A 89 14.50 1.24 -10.29
N ALA A 90 14.71 0.18 -11.09
CA ALA A 90 15.33 -1.05 -10.62
C ALA A 90 16.77 -0.81 -10.15
N ALA A 91 17.58 -0.08 -10.92
CA ALA A 91 18.94 0.27 -10.55
C ALA A 91 18.97 1.09 -9.25
N PHE A 92 18.08 2.08 -9.10
CA PHE A 92 17.98 2.87 -7.89
C PHE A 92 17.63 2.01 -6.68
N PHE A 93 16.52 1.27 -6.72
CA PHE A 93 16.04 0.52 -5.55
C PHE A 93 16.95 -0.66 -5.14
N THR A 94 17.78 -1.17 -6.05
CA THR A 94 18.81 -2.18 -5.73
C THR A 94 20.11 -1.57 -5.20
N SER A 95 20.31 -0.25 -5.35
CA SER A 95 21.47 0.48 -4.80
C SER A 95 21.42 0.54 -3.26
N THR A 96 22.52 0.92 -2.63
CA THR A 96 22.58 1.14 -1.18
C THR A 96 21.64 2.24 -0.73
N GLU A 97 21.55 3.33 -1.50
CA GLU A 97 20.67 4.47 -1.20
C GLU A 97 19.20 4.07 -1.33
N GLY A 98 18.82 3.43 -2.42
CA GLY A 98 17.45 2.96 -2.63
C GLY A 98 17.00 1.95 -1.57
N ARG A 99 17.87 1.02 -1.18
CA ARG A 99 17.56 0.10 -0.08
C ARG A 99 17.42 0.81 1.27
N ARG A 100 18.19 1.86 1.52
CA ARG A 100 18.01 2.68 2.73
C ARG A 100 16.64 3.34 2.77
N VAL A 101 16.17 3.87 1.65
CA VAL A 101 14.82 4.46 1.54
C VAL A 101 13.71 3.42 1.68
N LEU A 102 13.94 2.19 1.22
CA LEU A 102 12.98 1.09 1.37
C LEU A 102 12.90 0.55 2.79
N SER A 103 14.01 0.63 3.54
CA SER A 103 14.14 0.03 4.87
C SER A 103 13.35 0.79 5.93
N ARG A 104 12.63 0.06 6.77
CA ARG A 104 11.94 0.63 7.93
C ARG A 104 12.91 1.16 8.99
N SER A 105 14.09 0.53 9.14
CA SER A 105 15.15 0.96 10.06
C SER A 105 16.03 2.09 9.49
N GLY A 106 15.91 2.41 8.18
CA GLY A 106 16.81 3.32 7.47
C GLY A 106 18.18 2.71 7.16
N LEU A 107 18.39 1.42 7.40
CA LEU A 107 19.65 0.73 7.13
C LEU A 107 19.53 -0.14 5.87
N ALA A 108 20.37 0.10 4.89
CA ALA A 108 20.35 -0.62 3.60
C ALA A 108 20.54 -2.13 3.72
N GLN A 109 21.27 -2.57 4.72
CA GLN A 109 21.54 -3.99 5.00
C GLN A 109 20.33 -4.75 5.51
N ASP A 110 19.31 -4.06 6.02
CA ASP A 110 18.10 -4.69 6.56
C ASP A 110 17.06 -4.99 5.47
N VAL A 111 17.26 -4.49 4.24
CA VAL A 111 16.36 -4.74 3.11
C VAL A 111 17.09 -5.39 1.95
N GLN A 112 16.44 -6.39 1.37
CA GLN A 112 16.85 -7.02 0.12
C GLN A 112 15.71 -6.90 -0.90
N VAL A 113 16.04 -6.44 -2.11
CA VAL A 113 15.14 -6.47 -3.26
C VAL A 113 15.27 -7.83 -3.93
N ARG A 114 14.28 -8.69 -3.73
CA ARG A 114 14.25 -10.05 -4.27
C ARG A 114 13.82 -10.09 -5.74
N GLN A 115 12.93 -9.19 -6.10
CA GLN A 115 12.41 -9.04 -7.46
C GLN A 115 12.04 -7.59 -7.71
N ALA A 116 12.25 -7.12 -8.95
CA ALA A 116 11.84 -5.81 -9.42
C ALA A 116 11.23 -5.97 -10.81
N VAL A 117 10.02 -5.44 -11.01
CA VAL A 117 9.25 -5.57 -12.25
C VAL A 117 8.68 -4.22 -12.66
N GLY A 118 9.18 -3.67 -13.74
CA GLY A 118 8.59 -2.48 -14.38
C GLY A 118 7.35 -2.85 -15.18
N ARG A 119 6.30 -2.05 -15.05
CA ARG A 119 5.06 -2.13 -15.83
C ARG A 119 4.70 -0.73 -16.33
N PRO A 120 3.84 -0.59 -17.35
CA PRO A 120 3.42 0.72 -17.83
C PRO A 120 2.71 1.57 -16.77
N ASP A 121 2.06 0.93 -15.82
CA ASP A 121 1.21 1.54 -14.80
C ASP A 121 1.81 1.57 -13.39
N ALA A 122 2.85 0.77 -13.13
CA ALA A 122 3.48 0.68 -11.81
C ALA A 122 4.87 0.03 -11.88
N PHE A 123 5.67 0.27 -10.85
CA PHE A 123 6.90 -0.46 -10.58
C PHE A 123 6.70 -1.33 -9.34
N LEU A 124 6.83 -2.65 -9.47
CA LEU A 124 6.59 -3.62 -8.42
C LEU A 124 7.90 -4.18 -7.89
N MET A 125 7.96 -4.38 -6.58
CA MET A 125 9.11 -4.98 -5.90
C MET A 125 8.65 -6.05 -4.90
N ARG A 126 9.31 -7.20 -4.91
CA ARG A 126 9.28 -8.13 -3.79
C ARG A 126 10.47 -7.84 -2.89
N LEU A 127 10.22 -7.61 -1.64
CA LEU A 127 11.19 -7.18 -0.65
C LEU A 127 11.25 -8.19 0.50
N THR A 128 12.43 -8.35 1.08
CA THR A 128 12.61 -8.93 2.42
C THR A 128 13.19 -7.84 3.30
N ASP A 129 12.49 -7.46 4.36
CA ASP A 129 12.96 -6.50 5.36
C ASP A 129 13.07 -7.22 6.72
N ARG A 130 14.16 -6.97 7.45
CA ARG A 130 14.41 -7.63 8.75
C ARG A 130 13.30 -7.40 9.76
N ALA A 131 12.65 -6.22 9.73
CA ALA A 131 11.59 -5.84 10.66
C ALA A 131 10.20 -6.31 10.23
N VAL A 132 9.99 -6.56 8.92
CA VAL A 132 8.66 -6.82 8.34
C VAL A 132 8.54 -8.24 7.78
N GLY A 133 9.66 -8.85 7.38
CA GLY A 133 9.69 -10.10 6.61
C GLY A 133 9.52 -9.88 5.11
N ASP A 134 8.97 -10.87 4.43
CA ASP A 134 8.72 -10.83 2.99
C ASP A 134 7.42 -10.10 2.69
N TYR A 135 7.45 -9.17 1.73
CA TYR A 135 6.27 -8.44 1.29
C TYR A 135 6.40 -7.90 -0.15
N TRP A 136 5.28 -7.50 -0.73
CA TRP A 136 5.24 -6.81 -2.00
C TRP A 136 5.01 -5.31 -1.82
N ARG A 137 5.66 -4.52 -2.67
CA ARG A 137 5.48 -3.08 -2.77
C ARG A 137 5.31 -2.68 -4.22
N ALA A 138 4.33 -1.83 -4.49
CA ALA A 138 4.19 -1.13 -5.75
C ALA A 138 4.46 0.36 -5.55
N VAL A 139 4.99 0.98 -6.60
CA VAL A 139 5.14 2.43 -6.73
C VAL A 139 4.47 2.84 -8.04
N THR A 140 3.58 3.83 -8.00
CA THR A 140 2.83 4.30 -9.17
C THR A 140 2.60 5.80 -9.10
N GLY A 141 2.37 6.46 -10.23
CA GLY A 141 1.95 7.86 -10.29
C GLY A 141 0.44 7.95 -10.45
N ILE A 142 -0.23 8.72 -9.59
CA ILE A 142 -1.68 8.99 -9.66
C ILE A 142 -1.91 10.47 -9.36
N GLY A 143 -2.58 11.20 -10.26
CA GLY A 143 -2.89 12.61 -10.06
C GLY A 143 -1.64 13.49 -9.83
N GLY A 144 -0.52 13.17 -10.48
CA GLY A 144 0.76 13.88 -10.29
C GLY A 144 1.48 13.56 -8.98
N ARG A 145 0.96 12.64 -8.15
CA ARG A 145 1.54 12.22 -6.87
C ARG A 145 2.10 10.82 -6.94
N LEU A 146 3.23 10.59 -6.29
CA LEU A 146 3.77 9.25 -6.11
C LEU A 146 2.95 8.51 -5.05
N VAL A 147 2.46 7.35 -5.43
CA VAL A 147 1.73 6.45 -4.52
C VAL A 147 2.54 5.19 -4.30
N THR A 148 2.79 4.87 -3.04
CA THR A 148 3.46 3.64 -2.64
C THR A 148 2.46 2.75 -1.92
N ILE A 149 2.37 1.49 -2.35
CA ILE A 149 1.46 0.49 -1.79
C ILE A 149 2.28 -0.69 -1.31
N SER A 150 2.18 -1.07 -0.05
CA SER A 150 2.83 -2.25 0.50
C SER A 150 1.78 -3.24 0.98
N ALA A 151 1.90 -4.51 0.57
CA ALA A 151 1.05 -5.61 1.02
C ALA A 151 1.86 -6.54 1.92
N THR A 152 1.50 -6.57 3.21
CA THR A 152 2.10 -7.44 4.23
C THR A 152 1.08 -8.43 4.76
N GLY A 153 1.52 -9.54 5.33
CA GLY A 153 0.66 -10.43 6.09
C GLY A 153 0.11 -9.76 7.35
N ALA A 154 -1.02 -10.22 7.83
CA ALA A 154 -1.48 -9.90 9.18
C ALA A 154 -0.59 -10.62 10.20
N GLU A 155 -0.61 -10.16 11.45
CA GLU A 155 0.16 -10.79 12.52
C GLU A 155 -0.15 -12.28 12.62
N GLY A 156 0.89 -13.10 12.62
CA GLY A 156 0.76 -14.56 12.67
C GLY A 156 0.28 -15.23 11.36
N THR A 157 -0.01 -14.46 10.31
CA THR A 157 -0.50 -14.99 9.03
C THR A 157 0.27 -14.34 7.88
N PRO A 158 1.46 -14.85 7.53
CA PRO A 158 2.23 -14.30 6.42
C PRO A 158 1.52 -14.51 5.08
N LEU A 159 1.60 -13.52 4.20
CA LEU A 159 1.16 -13.67 2.82
C LEU A 159 2.21 -14.49 2.03
N SER A 160 1.74 -15.44 1.23
CA SER A 160 2.60 -16.02 0.20
C SER A 160 3.03 -14.96 -0.82
N ALA A 161 4.10 -15.23 -1.55
CA ALA A 161 4.58 -14.31 -2.58
C ALA A 161 3.52 -14.03 -3.66
N GLU A 162 2.70 -15.04 -4.00
CA GLU A 162 1.64 -14.90 -4.99
C GLU A 162 0.46 -14.09 -4.46
N GLU A 163 0.00 -14.33 -3.24
CA GLU A 163 -1.08 -13.58 -2.60
C GLU A 163 -0.71 -12.11 -2.41
N GLY A 164 0.49 -11.84 -1.90
CA GLY A 164 0.98 -10.48 -1.73
C GLY A 164 1.05 -9.72 -3.06
N ARG A 165 1.48 -10.39 -4.14
CA ARG A 165 1.49 -9.81 -5.47
C ARG A 165 0.09 -9.51 -5.98
N LYS A 166 -0.83 -10.47 -5.90
CA LYS A 166 -2.23 -10.28 -6.31
C LYS A 166 -2.88 -9.12 -5.57
N LEU A 167 -2.60 -9.01 -4.28
CA LEU A 167 -3.16 -7.96 -3.44
C LEU A 167 -2.63 -6.57 -3.83
N VAL A 168 -1.33 -6.43 -4.07
CA VAL A 168 -0.74 -5.17 -4.55
C VAL A 168 -1.28 -4.79 -5.93
N ASP A 169 -1.37 -5.76 -6.85
CA ASP A 169 -1.92 -5.54 -8.19
C ASP A 169 -3.39 -5.07 -8.13
N ALA A 170 -4.22 -5.70 -7.30
CA ALA A 170 -5.61 -5.30 -7.09
C ALA A 170 -5.72 -3.88 -6.48
N ALA A 171 -4.84 -3.52 -5.56
CA ALA A 171 -4.82 -2.20 -4.95
C ALA A 171 -4.39 -1.10 -5.93
N VAL A 172 -3.38 -1.36 -6.77
CA VAL A 172 -2.99 -0.45 -7.86
C VAL A 172 -4.16 -0.21 -8.81
N LEU A 173 -4.83 -1.30 -9.23
CA LEU A 173 -5.98 -1.22 -10.13
C LEU A 173 -7.14 -0.41 -9.51
N ALA A 174 -7.50 -0.69 -8.26
CA ALA A 174 -8.58 0.01 -7.57
C ALA A 174 -8.33 1.53 -7.48
N LEU A 175 -7.09 1.91 -7.13
CA LEU A 175 -6.70 3.32 -7.06
C LEU A 175 -6.72 3.99 -8.43
N ARG A 176 -6.24 3.34 -9.48
CA ARG A 176 -6.25 3.92 -10.84
C ARG A 176 -7.64 4.06 -11.40
N LEU A 177 -8.52 3.08 -11.19
CA LEU A 177 -9.93 3.17 -11.61
C LEU A 177 -10.69 4.29 -10.88
N ALA A 178 -10.33 4.57 -9.64
CA ALA A 178 -10.93 5.67 -8.88
C ALA A 178 -10.37 7.06 -9.25
N ASN A 179 -9.24 7.10 -9.96
CA ASN A 179 -8.55 8.33 -10.36
C ASN A 179 -8.14 8.23 -11.84
N PRO A 180 -9.08 8.27 -12.78
CA PRO A 180 -8.75 8.19 -14.19
C PRO A 180 -7.87 9.39 -14.58
N ALA A 181 -6.91 9.14 -15.49
CA ALA A 181 -6.14 10.24 -16.06
C ALA A 181 -7.08 11.25 -16.75
N ALA A 182 -6.79 12.53 -16.58
CA ALA A 182 -7.52 13.54 -17.36
C ALA A 182 -7.34 13.24 -18.86
N PRO A 183 -8.40 13.35 -19.68
CA PRO A 183 -8.24 13.22 -21.12
C PRO A 183 -7.22 14.26 -21.60
N PRO A 184 -6.41 13.92 -22.62
CA PRO A 184 -5.49 14.89 -23.20
C PRO A 184 -6.28 16.14 -23.59
N ALA A 185 -5.80 17.32 -23.23
CA ALA A 185 -6.40 18.57 -23.65
C ALA A 185 -6.43 18.55 -25.18
N ILE A 186 -7.63 18.60 -25.76
CA ILE A 186 -7.79 18.81 -27.20
C ILE A 186 -7.36 20.27 -27.42
N GLY A 187 -6.15 20.45 -27.93
CA GLY A 187 -5.67 21.78 -28.28
C GLY A 187 -6.60 22.45 -29.30
N PRO A 188 -6.68 23.77 -29.29
CA PRO A 188 -7.48 24.53 -30.25
C PRO A 188 -7.02 24.35 -31.67
#